data_07a9ea6bd90eac9b532c5e9c61a08241
#
_entry.id   07a9ea6bd90eac9b532c5e9c61a08241
#
_cell.length_a   1.000
_cell.length_b   1.000
_cell.length_c   1.000
_cell.angle_alpha   90.00
_cell.angle_beta   90.00
_cell.angle_gamma   90.00
#
_symmetry.space_group_name_H-M   'P 1'
#
loop_
_entity.id
_entity.type
_entity.pdbx_description
1 polymer ?
#
loop_
_entity_poly.entity_id
_entity_poly.type
_entity_poly.pdbx_seq_one_letter_code
_entity_poly.pdbx_strand_id
1 'polypeptide(L)'
;MLKNILIKISLLSLVFPAVYSVGDIVSTAHQNQSFDVCYGEHPEDDFKLVHFNGAENGGVYKVMLIDISATWCGPCVQFIPDFDAIDQNWADNDGVEIFNALGDLNQPYTCTQWGNM
;
A
#
# COMPACT_ATOMS: atom_id res chain seq x y z
N MET A 1 -48.39 -9.92 -33.22
CA MET A 1 -48.02 -10.02 -31.81
C MET A 1 -46.50 -9.80 -31.69
N LEU A 2 -46.05 -8.60 -31.41
CA LEU A 2 -44.63 -8.31 -31.15
C LEU A 2 -44.31 -8.80 -29.75
N LYS A 3 -43.49 -9.84 -29.64
CA LYS A 3 -42.91 -10.23 -28.34
C LYS A 3 -41.84 -9.21 -27.98
N ASN A 4 -42.11 -8.45 -26.95
CA ASN A 4 -41.12 -7.57 -26.33
C ASN A 4 -40.01 -8.41 -25.73
N ILE A 5 -38.88 -8.49 -26.42
CA ILE A 5 -37.63 -9.02 -25.87
C ILE A 5 -37.07 -7.95 -24.97
N LEU A 6 -37.30 -8.08 -23.67
CA LEU A 6 -36.59 -7.30 -22.63
C LEU A 6 -35.16 -7.82 -22.57
N ILE A 7 -34.28 -7.16 -23.30
CA ILE A 7 -32.84 -7.34 -23.11
C ILE A 7 -32.49 -6.76 -21.72
N LYS A 8 -32.31 -7.64 -20.74
CA LYS A 8 -31.65 -7.27 -19.50
C LYS A 8 -30.19 -6.96 -19.85
N ILE A 9 -29.90 -5.70 -20.08
CA ILE A 9 -28.52 -5.23 -20.10
C ILE A 9 -28.03 -5.35 -18.63
N SER A 10 -27.40 -6.50 -18.35
CA SER A 10 -26.59 -6.62 -17.14
C SER A 10 -25.47 -5.61 -17.30
N LEU A 11 -25.56 -4.49 -16.60
CA LEU A 11 -24.45 -3.58 -16.40
C LEU A 11 -23.37 -4.38 -15.68
N LEU A 12 -22.53 -5.02 -16.48
CA LEU A 12 -21.26 -5.53 -16.01
C LEU A 12 -20.46 -4.27 -15.66
N SER A 13 -20.51 -3.85 -14.42
CA SER A 13 -19.61 -2.85 -13.89
C SER A 13 -18.20 -3.38 -14.11
N LEU A 14 -17.56 -2.91 -15.17
CA LEU A 14 -16.13 -3.07 -15.37
C LEU A 14 -15.47 -2.33 -14.21
N VAL A 15 -15.17 -3.05 -13.14
CA VAL A 15 -14.31 -2.58 -12.07
C VAL A 15 -12.93 -2.50 -12.70
N PHE A 16 -12.63 -1.38 -13.32
CA PHE A 16 -11.25 -1.05 -13.63
C PHE A 16 -10.57 -0.82 -12.29
N PRO A 17 -9.45 -1.49 -12.00
CA PRO A 17 -8.64 -1.12 -10.85
C PRO A 17 -8.35 0.38 -10.97
N ALA A 18 -8.60 1.14 -9.93
CA ALA A 18 -8.31 2.56 -9.91
C ALA A 18 -6.79 2.72 -10.08
N VAL A 19 -6.36 3.12 -11.26
CA VAL A 19 -4.96 3.42 -11.54
C VAL A 19 -4.78 4.91 -11.27
N TYR A 20 -4.02 5.24 -10.23
CA TYR A 20 -3.63 6.61 -9.97
C TYR A 20 -2.48 7.03 -10.89
N SER A 21 -2.55 8.25 -11.38
CA SER A 21 -1.48 8.91 -12.12
C SER A 21 -0.76 9.92 -11.24
N VAL A 22 0.42 10.34 -11.66
CA VAL A 22 1.16 11.41 -10.96
C VAL A 22 0.31 12.68 -10.89
N GLY A 23 0.10 13.18 -9.67
CA GLY A 23 -0.74 14.34 -9.38
C GLY A 23 -2.19 14.01 -8.97
N ASP A 24 -2.59 12.75 -9.06
CA ASP A 24 -3.90 12.34 -8.59
C ASP A 24 -3.97 12.31 -7.05
N ILE A 25 -5.14 12.65 -6.52
CA ILE A 25 -5.42 12.52 -5.09
C ILE A 25 -5.99 11.12 -4.83
N VAL A 26 -5.35 10.37 -3.93
CA VAL A 26 -5.86 9.07 -3.50
C VAL A 26 -7.24 9.25 -2.86
N SER A 27 -8.22 8.48 -3.31
CA SER A 27 -9.60 8.61 -2.81
C SER A 27 -9.67 8.31 -1.30
N THR A 28 -10.61 8.96 -0.61
CA THR A 28 -10.84 8.73 0.83
C THR A 28 -11.10 7.25 1.15
N ALA A 29 -11.79 6.53 0.26
CA ALA A 29 -12.02 5.09 0.44
C ALA A 29 -10.70 4.30 0.45
N HIS A 30 -9.77 4.60 -0.46
CA HIS A 30 -8.46 3.94 -0.51
C HIS A 30 -7.55 4.39 0.64
N GLN A 31 -7.61 5.67 1.04
CA GLN A 31 -6.84 6.14 2.20
C GLN A 31 -7.26 5.46 3.51
N ASN A 32 -8.53 5.09 3.65
CA ASN A 32 -9.07 4.43 4.84
C ASN A 32 -9.00 2.89 4.76
N GLN A 33 -8.48 2.32 3.68
CA GLN A 33 -8.27 0.88 3.62
C GLN A 33 -7.23 0.45 4.65
N SER A 34 -7.57 -0.55 5.44
CA SER A 34 -6.72 -1.12 6.49
C SER A 34 -5.79 -2.17 5.91
N PHE A 35 -4.55 -2.18 6.38
CA PHE A 35 -3.54 -3.17 6.04
C PHE A 35 -2.89 -3.69 7.32
N ASP A 36 -2.69 -4.99 7.40
CA ASP A 36 -2.02 -5.60 8.54
C ASP A 36 -0.53 -5.24 8.56
N VAL A 37 -0.03 -4.82 9.72
CA VAL A 37 1.41 -4.66 9.95
C VAL A 37 1.97 -5.98 10.47
N CYS A 38 2.80 -6.63 9.70
CA CYS A 38 3.32 -7.94 10.03
C CYS A 38 4.77 -7.93 10.56
N TYR A 39 5.47 -6.80 10.45
CA TYR A 39 6.83 -6.60 10.96
C TYR A 39 7.08 -5.12 11.23
N GLY A 40 7.92 -4.83 12.23
CA GLY A 40 8.21 -3.47 12.69
C GLY A 40 7.17 -2.95 13.68
N GLU A 41 7.45 -1.76 14.21
CA GLU A 41 6.57 -1.08 15.15
C GLU A 41 5.75 -0.04 14.40
N HIS A 42 4.44 -0.14 14.53
CA HIS A 42 3.52 0.90 14.09
C HIS A 42 2.56 1.21 15.25
N PRO A 43 2.33 2.49 15.59
CA PRO A 43 1.54 2.89 16.76
C PRO A 43 0.06 2.51 16.66
N GLU A 44 -0.43 2.22 15.48
CA GLU A 44 -1.80 1.82 15.21
C GLU A 44 -1.86 0.31 14.95
N ASP A 45 -2.91 -0.35 15.42
CA ASP A 45 -3.11 -1.79 15.21
C ASP A 45 -3.27 -2.14 13.72
N ASP A 46 -3.72 -1.16 12.91
CA ASP A 46 -3.87 -1.29 11.47
C ASP A 46 -3.27 -0.07 10.74
N PHE A 47 -2.48 -0.34 9.73
CA PHE A 47 -1.90 0.68 8.88
C PHE A 47 -2.94 1.21 7.87
N LYS A 48 -3.03 2.56 7.75
CA LYS A 48 -3.86 3.25 6.75
C LYS A 48 -3.14 4.47 6.19
N LEU A 49 -3.29 4.74 4.91
CA LEU A 49 -2.71 5.93 4.31
C LEU A 49 -3.25 7.24 4.91
N VAL A 50 -4.48 7.23 5.41
CA VAL A 50 -5.10 8.40 6.06
C VAL A 50 -4.31 8.90 7.27
N HIS A 51 -3.56 8.04 7.95
CA HIS A 51 -2.74 8.41 9.10
C HIS A 51 -1.62 9.40 8.75
N PHE A 52 -1.24 9.47 7.48
CA PHE A 52 -0.18 10.35 6.96
C PHE A 52 -0.71 11.56 6.19
N ASN A 53 -2.05 11.69 6.09
CA ASN A 53 -2.71 12.81 5.44
C ASN A 53 -3.10 13.88 6.47
N GLY A 54 -2.40 15.00 6.47
CA GLY A 54 -2.64 16.08 7.42
C GLY A 54 -4.05 16.68 7.36
N ALA A 55 -4.78 16.54 6.26
CA ALA A 55 -6.18 16.95 6.18
C ALA A 55 -7.10 16.13 7.09
N GLU A 56 -6.72 14.90 7.42
CA GLU A 56 -7.54 13.92 8.14
C GLU A 56 -6.97 13.58 9.54
N ASN A 57 -5.70 13.88 9.81
CA ASN A 57 -4.99 13.48 11.04
C ASN A 57 -4.62 14.65 11.99
N GLY A 58 -5.22 15.82 11.77
CA GLY A 58 -4.94 17.00 12.62
C GLY A 58 -3.81 17.90 12.16
N GLY A 59 -3.41 17.82 10.89
CA GLY A 59 -2.48 18.76 10.26
C GLY A 59 -1.05 18.23 10.03
N VAL A 60 -0.80 16.95 10.32
CA VAL A 60 0.53 16.34 10.13
C VAL A 60 0.59 15.65 8.76
N TYR A 61 1.26 16.29 7.81
CA TYR A 61 1.50 15.73 6.47
C TYR A 61 2.84 15.01 6.45
N LYS A 62 2.89 13.83 5.82
CA LYS A 62 4.13 13.09 5.60
C LYS A 62 4.33 12.79 4.11
N VAL A 63 5.58 12.76 3.68
CA VAL A 63 5.98 12.17 2.41
C VAL A 63 6.16 10.68 2.63
N MET A 64 5.51 9.86 1.82
CA MET A 64 5.60 8.41 1.92
C MET A 64 6.45 7.84 0.79
N LEU A 65 7.43 7.01 1.13
CA LEU A 65 8.13 6.12 0.21
C LEU A 65 7.60 4.70 0.42
N ILE A 66 6.95 4.16 -0.60
CA ILE A 66 6.38 2.81 -0.55
C ILE A 66 7.17 1.92 -1.50
N ASP A 67 7.92 0.97 -0.97
CA ASP A 67 8.46 -0.13 -1.77
C ASP A 67 7.40 -1.23 -1.89
N ILE A 68 7.18 -1.73 -3.10
CA ILE A 68 6.22 -2.82 -3.35
C ILE A 68 7.01 -4.05 -3.74
N SER A 69 7.03 -5.04 -2.85
CA SER A 69 7.78 -6.27 -2.99
C SER A 69 6.90 -7.51 -2.88
N ALA A 70 7.45 -8.66 -3.28
CA ALA A 70 6.84 -9.97 -3.06
C ALA A 70 7.91 -10.95 -2.58
N THR A 71 7.54 -11.88 -1.71
CA THR A 71 8.52 -12.78 -1.06
C THR A 71 9.25 -13.71 -2.02
N TRP A 72 8.72 -13.95 -3.20
CA TRP A 72 9.37 -14.73 -4.28
C TRP A 72 10.27 -13.88 -5.21
N CYS A 73 10.28 -12.57 -5.06
CA CYS A 73 10.97 -11.65 -5.96
C CYS A 73 12.47 -11.58 -5.62
N GLY A 74 13.30 -12.32 -6.31
CA GLY A 74 14.74 -12.34 -6.10
C GLY A 74 15.43 -10.97 -6.18
N PRO A 75 15.16 -10.13 -7.21
CA PRO A 75 15.67 -8.76 -7.24
C PRO A 75 15.23 -7.91 -6.06
N CYS A 76 13.99 -8.11 -5.53
CA CYS A 76 13.51 -7.38 -4.37
C CYS A 76 14.32 -7.74 -3.11
N VAL A 77 14.65 -9.03 -2.92
CA VAL A 77 15.55 -9.47 -1.83
C VAL A 77 16.92 -8.80 -1.93
N GLN A 78 17.47 -8.67 -3.12
CA GLN A 78 18.76 -8.00 -3.33
C GLN A 78 18.72 -6.50 -3.04
N PHE A 79 17.55 -5.87 -3.14
CA PHE A 79 17.36 -4.45 -2.90
C PHE A 79 17.17 -4.12 -1.40
N ILE A 80 16.90 -5.11 -0.54
CA ILE A 80 16.65 -4.88 0.90
C ILE A 80 17.75 -4.02 1.55
N PRO A 81 19.06 -4.29 1.39
CA PRO A 81 20.08 -3.46 2.02
C PRO A 81 20.09 -2.00 1.54
N ASP A 82 19.74 -1.76 0.29
CA ASP A 82 19.64 -0.40 -0.25
C ASP A 82 18.42 0.33 0.32
N PHE A 83 17.31 -0.40 0.48
CA PHE A 83 16.08 0.11 1.08
C PHE A 83 16.29 0.46 2.56
N ASP A 84 16.96 -0.41 3.33
CA ASP A 84 17.32 -0.16 4.71
C ASP A 84 18.24 1.06 4.86
N ALA A 85 19.18 1.25 3.93
CA ALA A 85 20.04 2.42 3.93
C ALA A 85 19.25 3.73 3.67
N ILE A 86 18.23 3.67 2.81
CA ILE A 86 17.32 4.80 2.60
C ILE A 86 16.53 5.09 3.87
N ASP A 87 15.94 4.07 4.50
CA ASP A 87 15.19 4.21 5.74
C ASP A 87 16.04 4.82 6.85
N GLN A 88 17.23 4.31 7.08
CA GLN A 88 18.17 4.83 8.08
C GLN A 88 18.57 6.30 7.82
N ASN A 89 18.73 6.70 6.55
CA ASN A 89 19.07 8.08 6.21
C ASN A 89 17.94 9.07 6.51
N TRP A 90 16.70 8.61 6.58
CA TRP A 90 15.52 9.43 6.83
C TRP A 90 14.88 9.20 8.19
N ALA A 91 15.40 8.28 9.02
CA ALA A 91 14.83 7.86 10.29
C ALA A 91 14.60 9.03 11.28
N ASP A 92 15.44 10.07 11.24
CA ASP A 92 15.32 11.25 12.10
C ASP A 92 14.40 12.34 11.52
N ASN A 93 13.73 12.08 10.39
CA ASN A 93 12.87 13.07 9.73
C ASN A 93 11.38 12.76 9.95
N ASP A 94 10.76 13.46 10.89
CA ASP A 94 9.33 13.30 11.22
C ASP A 94 8.36 13.55 10.04
N GLY A 95 8.83 14.19 8.97
CA GLY A 95 8.03 14.46 7.77
C GLY A 95 8.07 13.36 6.72
N VAL A 96 8.82 12.28 6.96
CA VAL A 96 8.98 11.16 6.03
C VAL A 96 8.52 9.87 6.68
N GLU A 97 7.87 9.02 5.89
CA GLU A 97 7.48 7.67 6.29
C GLU A 97 7.89 6.69 5.22
N ILE A 98 8.59 5.62 5.60
CA ILE A 98 9.14 4.63 4.68
C ILE A 98 8.65 3.26 5.09
N PHE A 99 8.06 2.52 4.15
CA PHE A 99 7.58 1.17 4.43
C PHE A 99 7.55 0.29 3.18
N ASN A 100 7.61 -1.01 3.42
CA ASN A 100 7.50 -2.03 2.39
C ASN A 100 6.09 -2.62 2.37
N ALA A 101 5.41 -2.56 1.23
CA ALA A 101 4.14 -3.24 0.98
C ALA A 101 4.44 -4.63 0.41
N LEU A 102 4.38 -5.65 1.26
CA LEU A 102 4.79 -7.00 0.92
C LEU A 102 3.60 -7.88 0.49
N GLY A 103 3.66 -8.37 -0.74
CA GLY A 103 2.72 -9.35 -1.27
C GLY A 103 3.22 -10.79 -1.17
N ASP A 104 2.32 -11.76 -1.43
CA ASP A 104 2.62 -13.19 -1.51
C ASP A 104 3.44 -13.74 -0.32
N LEU A 105 2.98 -13.43 0.89
CA LEU A 105 3.59 -13.88 2.13
C LEU A 105 3.65 -15.41 2.21
N ASN A 106 4.71 -15.92 2.89
CA ASN A 106 4.96 -17.34 3.16
C ASN A 106 5.44 -18.19 1.96
N GLN A 107 5.86 -17.56 0.84
CA GLN A 107 6.40 -18.29 -0.30
C GLN A 107 7.49 -17.47 -1.04
N PRO A 108 8.78 -17.69 -0.86
CA PRO A 108 9.44 -18.65 0.05
C PRO A 108 9.63 -18.13 1.48
N TYR A 109 9.47 -16.83 1.72
CA TYR A 109 9.74 -16.19 3.01
C TYR A 109 8.47 -15.78 3.73
N THR A 110 8.45 -15.93 5.04
CA THR A 110 7.43 -15.30 5.90
C THR A 110 7.73 -13.82 6.06
N CYS A 111 6.75 -13.05 6.54
CA CYS A 111 6.95 -11.64 6.88
C CYS A 111 8.13 -11.43 7.85
N THR A 112 8.19 -12.22 8.93
CA THR A 112 9.27 -12.14 9.91
C THR A 112 10.64 -12.46 9.30
N GLN A 113 10.71 -13.43 8.40
CA GLN A 113 11.97 -13.74 7.71
C GLN A 113 12.40 -12.60 6.80
N TRP A 114 11.44 -12.00 6.07
CA TRP A 114 11.72 -10.86 5.22
C TRP A 114 12.22 -9.64 6.02
N GLY A 115 11.53 -9.29 7.10
CA GLY A 115 11.92 -8.15 7.93
C GLY A 115 13.23 -8.32 8.72
N ASN A 116 13.80 -9.54 8.74
CA ASN A 116 15.10 -9.82 9.39
C ASN A 116 16.25 -10.04 8.37
N MET A 117 16.05 -9.77 7.08
CA MET A 117 17.10 -9.86 6.06
C MET A 117 17.97 -8.62 6.04
#